data_ece5ef956582e235d0a99e076bdc6bbf
#
_entry.id   ece5ef956582e235d0a99e076bdc6bbf
#
_cell.length_a   1.000
_cell.length_b   1.000
_cell.length_c   1.000
_cell.angle_alpha   90.00
_cell.angle_beta   90.00
_cell.angle_gamma   90.00
#
_symmetry.space_group_name_H-M   'P 1'
#
loop_
_entity.id
_entity.type
_entity.pdbx_description
1 polymer ?
#
loop_
_entity_poly.entity_id
_entity_poly.type
_entity_poly.pdbx_seq_one_letter_code
_entity_poly.pdbx_strand_id
1 'polypeptide(L)'
;MHRFALVAVAILFSAVLPTTAAAAAPATADRVTARVDGHTYVLLGPSVFGVTVQQDPLAYSAVKLSDGTVRGHWSYHYYEAGVETTFSGPISCLTVHGDRAWVGGPITQSSDPAQIGSGGWWQIADNGIGPHPVIPDRTTFVGIGTLEQTQAYCDTAPEPRFIFDVQQGGVRVSAG
;
A
#
# COMPACT_ATOMS: atom_id res chain seq x y z
N MET A 1 -95.69 14.68 11.61
CA MET A 1 -94.41 15.26 12.06
C MET A 1 -93.29 14.43 11.47
N HIS A 2 -92.75 14.85 10.34
CA HIS A 2 -91.64 14.11 9.65
C HIS A 2 -90.33 14.84 9.89
N ARG A 3 -89.33 14.16 10.57
CA ARG A 3 -88.01 14.68 10.79
C ARG A 3 -87.10 14.15 9.66
N PHE A 4 -86.62 15.03 8.84
CA PHE A 4 -85.53 14.73 7.86
C PHE A 4 -84.20 14.80 8.54
N ALA A 5 -83.42 13.68 8.52
CA ALA A 5 -82.10 13.64 8.90
C ALA A 5 -81.16 13.94 7.70
N LEU A 6 -80.37 14.99 7.80
CA LEU A 6 -79.33 15.35 6.82
C LEU A 6 -78.09 14.53 7.13
N VAL A 7 -77.67 13.68 6.18
CA VAL A 7 -76.40 12.95 6.25
C VAL A 7 -75.33 13.79 5.54
N ALA A 8 -74.37 14.30 6.26
CA ALA A 8 -73.17 14.98 5.68
C ALA A 8 -72.13 13.96 5.28
N VAL A 9 -71.80 13.85 4.00
CA VAL A 9 -70.70 13.02 3.48
C VAL A 9 -69.42 13.86 3.44
N ALA A 10 -68.47 13.54 4.33
CA ALA A 10 -67.15 14.15 4.29
C ALA A 10 -66.22 13.40 3.30
N ILE A 11 -65.88 14.08 2.23
CA ILE A 11 -64.89 13.57 1.23
C ILE A 11 -63.48 13.91 1.73
N LEU A 12 -62.71 12.90 2.16
CA LEU A 12 -61.31 13.01 2.54
C LEU A 12 -60.48 12.98 1.23
N PHE A 13 -59.92 14.13 0.83
CA PHE A 13 -58.87 14.19 -0.20
C PHE A 13 -57.52 13.77 0.41
N SER A 14 -57.06 12.58 0.06
CA SER A 14 -55.70 12.15 0.34
C SER A 14 -54.73 12.79 -0.66
N ALA A 15 -53.96 13.77 -0.21
CA ALA A 15 -52.87 14.36 -1.00
C ALA A 15 -51.71 13.37 -1.06
N VAL A 16 -51.48 12.75 -2.21
CA VAL A 16 -50.26 11.96 -2.49
C VAL A 16 -49.15 12.95 -2.81
N LEU A 17 -48.21 13.13 -1.87
CA LEU A 17 -46.96 13.89 -2.09
C LEU A 17 -46.02 13.06 -2.97
N PRO A 18 -45.52 13.62 -4.09
CA PRO A 18 -44.51 12.94 -4.89
C PRO A 18 -43.19 12.86 -4.07
N THR A 19 -42.78 11.67 -3.70
CA THR A 19 -41.41 11.41 -3.17
C THR A 19 -40.43 11.57 -4.33
N THR A 20 -39.77 12.71 -4.40
CA THR A 20 -38.59 12.89 -5.26
C THR A 20 -37.46 11.99 -4.70
N ALA A 21 -37.24 10.85 -5.38
CA ALA A 21 -36.03 10.04 -5.13
C ALA A 21 -34.82 10.92 -5.48
N ALA A 22 -34.06 11.31 -4.48
CA ALA A 22 -32.77 11.94 -4.69
C ALA A 22 -31.90 10.93 -5.46
N ALA A 23 -31.56 11.26 -6.72
CA ALA A 23 -30.60 10.48 -7.48
C ALA A 23 -29.28 10.48 -6.71
N ALA A 24 -28.82 9.30 -6.27
CA ALA A 24 -27.50 9.15 -5.67
C ALA A 24 -26.47 9.66 -6.69
N ALA A 25 -25.62 10.61 -6.28
CA ALA A 25 -24.52 11.06 -7.11
C ALA A 25 -23.69 9.84 -7.51
N PRO A 26 -23.23 9.74 -8.77
CA PRO A 26 -22.36 8.63 -9.17
C PRO A 26 -21.13 8.63 -8.27
N ALA A 27 -20.84 7.48 -7.64
CA ALA A 27 -19.63 7.30 -6.88
C ALA A 27 -18.45 7.61 -7.80
N THR A 28 -17.70 8.66 -7.50
CA THR A 28 -16.46 8.98 -8.23
C THR A 28 -15.55 7.77 -8.11
N ALA A 29 -15.23 7.15 -9.25
CA ALA A 29 -14.32 6.00 -9.27
C ALA A 29 -13.02 6.40 -8.59
N ASP A 30 -12.53 5.59 -7.65
CA ASP A 30 -11.28 5.82 -6.93
C ASP A 30 -10.13 5.93 -7.93
N ARG A 31 -9.55 7.13 -8.03
CA ARG A 31 -8.41 7.39 -8.91
C ARG A 31 -7.12 6.92 -8.25
N VAL A 32 -6.24 6.25 -8.99
CA VAL A 32 -4.89 5.94 -8.53
C VAL A 32 -4.07 7.23 -8.44
N THR A 33 -3.51 7.52 -7.26
CA THR A 33 -2.68 8.72 -6.99
C THR A 33 -1.20 8.38 -6.79
N ALA A 34 -0.87 7.10 -6.59
CA ALA A 34 0.50 6.62 -6.59
C ALA A 34 0.53 5.13 -6.91
N ARG A 35 1.60 4.68 -7.52
CA ARG A 35 1.86 3.28 -7.81
C ARG A 35 3.32 2.95 -7.58
N VAL A 36 3.57 1.73 -7.11
CA VAL A 36 4.89 1.13 -7.00
C VAL A 36 4.82 -0.34 -7.37
N ASP A 37 5.78 -0.76 -8.19
CA ASP A 37 5.98 -2.17 -8.54
C ASP A 37 7.48 -2.45 -8.52
N GLY A 38 7.90 -3.62 -8.05
CA GLY A 38 9.31 -3.97 -8.08
C GLY A 38 9.60 -5.41 -7.73
N HIS A 39 10.75 -5.84 -8.22
CA HIS A 39 11.38 -7.09 -7.90
C HIS A 39 12.87 -6.82 -7.84
N THR A 40 13.47 -6.95 -6.67
CA THR A 40 14.84 -6.50 -6.41
C THR A 40 15.68 -7.59 -5.78
N TYR A 41 16.92 -7.69 -6.25
CA TYR A 41 17.97 -8.53 -5.68
C TYR A 41 19.13 -7.65 -5.23
N VAL A 42 19.61 -7.87 -4.00
CA VAL A 42 20.78 -7.20 -3.42
C VAL A 42 21.63 -8.23 -2.66
N LEU A 43 22.93 -8.28 -2.95
CA LEU A 43 23.90 -9.11 -2.24
C LEU A 43 24.97 -8.21 -1.65
N LEU A 44 25.20 -8.30 -0.37
CA LEU A 44 26.26 -7.63 0.35
C LEU A 44 27.21 -8.65 0.98
N GLY A 45 28.49 -8.50 0.67
CA GLY A 45 29.54 -9.32 1.25
C GLY A 45 29.81 -8.96 2.73
N PRO A 46 30.62 -9.77 3.42
CA PRO A 46 30.91 -9.61 4.84
C PRO A 46 31.63 -8.31 5.23
N SER A 47 32.17 -7.58 4.24
CA SER A 47 32.81 -6.28 4.47
C SER A 47 31.84 -5.20 4.97
N VAL A 48 30.52 -5.36 4.78
CA VAL A 48 29.50 -4.37 5.19
C VAL A 48 28.95 -4.68 6.57
N PHE A 49 28.59 -5.95 6.85
CA PHE A 49 27.92 -6.35 8.09
C PHE A 49 28.64 -7.46 8.86
N GLY A 50 29.85 -7.82 8.45
CA GLY A 50 30.60 -8.93 9.06
C GLY A 50 30.16 -10.32 8.60
N VAL A 51 29.00 -10.42 7.98
CA VAL A 51 28.44 -11.65 7.37
C VAL A 51 27.91 -11.33 5.99
N THR A 52 27.76 -12.36 5.15
CA THR A 52 27.07 -12.22 3.87
C THR A 52 25.57 -12.07 4.11
N VAL A 53 24.99 -11.01 3.55
CA VAL A 53 23.55 -10.69 3.60
C VAL A 53 23.02 -10.61 2.19
N GLN A 54 21.88 -11.25 1.95
CA GLN A 54 21.24 -11.30 0.64
C GLN A 54 19.75 -11.03 0.79
N GLN A 55 19.24 -10.18 -0.06
CA GLN A 55 17.81 -9.96 -0.33
C GLN A 55 17.50 -10.58 -1.68
N ASP A 56 16.63 -11.64 -1.75
CA ASP A 56 16.39 -12.39 -2.99
C ASP A 56 15.07 -13.22 -2.96
N PRO A 57 13.98 -12.72 -3.52
CA PRO A 57 13.74 -11.33 -3.89
C PRO A 57 13.11 -10.50 -2.75
N LEU A 58 13.12 -9.18 -2.89
CA LEU A 58 12.05 -8.33 -2.38
C LEU A 58 11.12 -8.02 -3.55
N ALA A 59 9.93 -8.58 -3.55
CA ALA A 59 8.91 -8.38 -4.59
C ALA A 59 7.69 -7.67 -4.01
N TYR A 60 7.16 -6.68 -4.72
CA TYR A 60 6.04 -5.87 -4.25
C TYR A 60 5.27 -5.23 -5.40
N SER A 61 3.99 -5.00 -5.15
CA SER A 61 3.12 -4.19 -6.02
C SER A 61 2.07 -3.51 -5.18
N ALA A 62 1.92 -2.20 -5.32
CA ALA A 62 0.90 -1.44 -4.62
C ALA A 62 0.39 -0.24 -5.41
N VAL A 63 -0.84 0.16 -5.08
CA VAL A 63 -1.46 1.40 -5.54
C VAL A 63 -2.04 2.14 -4.34
N LYS A 64 -1.95 3.48 -4.38
CA LYS A 64 -2.67 4.38 -3.48
C LYS A 64 -3.79 5.05 -4.24
N LEU A 65 -4.97 5.06 -3.67
CA LEU A 65 -6.18 5.64 -4.25
C LEU A 65 -6.39 7.07 -3.75
N SER A 66 -7.27 7.80 -4.41
CA SER A 66 -7.58 9.20 -4.08
C SER A 66 -8.24 9.39 -2.70
N ASP A 67 -8.84 8.34 -2.14
CA ASP A 67 -9.38 8.30 -0.79
C ASP A 67 -8.31 8.01 0.29
N GLY A 68 -7.05 7.81 -0.12
CA GLY A 68 -5.92 7.45 0.73
C GLY A 68 -5.75 5.94 0.95
N THR A 69 -6.70 5.12 0.50
CA THR A 69 -6.58 3.65 0.62
C THR A 69 -5.38 3.13 -0.15
N VAL A 70 -4.59 2.27 0.47
CA VAL A 70 -3.47 1.56 -0.15
C VAL A 70 -3.86 0.10 -0.34
N ARG A 71 -3.60 -0.44 -1.53
CA ARG A 71 -3.82 -1.85 -1.87
C ARG A 71 -2.58 -2.42 -2.51
N GLY A 72 -2.11 -3.54 -2.01
CA GLY A 72 -0.92 -4.17 -2.54
C GLY A 72 -0.50 -5.39 -1.74
N HIS A 73 0.55 -6.01 -2.20
CA HIS A 73 1.15 -7.17 -1.55
C HIS A 73 2.66 -7.13 -1.70
N TRP A 74 3.36 -7.73 -0.75
CA TRP A 74 4.81 -7.87 -0.76
C TRP A 74 5.24 -9.23 -0.28
N SER A 75 6.42 -9.68 -0.75
CA SER A 75 7.13 -10.84 -0.26
C SER A 75 8.63 -10.56 -0.22
N TYR A 76 9.30 -11.13 0.74
CA TYR A 76 10.71 -10.89 1.01
C TYR A 76 11.39 -12.18 1.42
N HIS A 77 12.46 -12.52 0.73
CA HIS A 77 13.38 -13.56 1.13
C HIS A 77 14.69 -12.91 1.56
N TYR A 78 15.09 -13.22 2.76
CA TYR A 78 16.27 -12.67 3.39
C TYR A 78 17.19 -13.80 3.84
N TYR A 79 18.45 -13.68 3.47
CA TYR A 79 19.47 -14.65 3.87
C TYR A 79 20.53 -13.92 4.68
N GLU A 80 20.86 -14.46 5.84
CA GLU A 80 21.96 -14.01 6.68
C GLU A 80 22.81 -15.21 7.10
N ALA A 81 24.10 -15.19 6.78
CA ALA A 81 25.03 -16.31 7.03
C ALA A 81 24.51 -17.67 6.52
N GLY A 82 23.76 -17.67 5.39
CA GLY A 82 23.18 -18.89 4.79
C GLY A 82 21.87 -19.36 5.40
N VAL A 83 21.32 -18.64 6.38
CA VAL A 83 20.01 -18.92 6.95
C VAL A 83 18.96 -18.08 6.22
N GLU A 84 17.94 -18.74 5.66
CA GLU A 84 16.82 -18.09 5.00
C GLU A 84 15.72 -17.72 6.01
N THR A 85 15.21 -16.50 5.88
CA THR A 85 13.97 -16.08 6.52
C THR A 85 13.05 -15.46 5.48
N THR A 86 11.77 -15.86 5.48
CA THR A 86 10.77 -15.36 4.54
C THR A 86 9.70 -14.56 5.25
N PHE A 87 9.23 -13.52 4.58
CA PHE A 87 8.15 -12.66 5.06
C PHE A 87 7.19 -12.35 3.91
N SER A 88 5.91 -12.21 4.21
CA SER A 88 4.95 -11.66 3.25
C SER A 88 3.73 -11.06 3.94
N GLY A 89 3.03 -10.18 3.20
CA GLY A 89 1.81 -9.59 3.70
C GLY A 89 1.21 -8.55 2.74
N PRO A 90 0.07 -7.95 3.10
CA PRO A 90 -0.47 -6.82 2.36
C PRO A 90 0.39 -5.57 2.57
N ILE A 91 0.38 -4.66 1.59
CA ILE A 91 0.92 -3.32 1.75
C ILE A 91 -0.20 -2.43 2.28
N SER A 92 0.04 -1.73 3.39
CA SER A 92 -0.94 -0.87 4.06
C SER A 92 -0.56 0.60 4.04
N CYS A 93 0.70 0.95 3.74
CA CYS A 93 1.12 2.32 3.57
C CYS A 93 2.04 2.50 2.35
N LEU A 94 1.85 3.63 1.65
CA LEU A 94 2.61 4.02 0.47
C LEU A 94 2.69 5.55 0.41
N THR A 95 3.92 6.08 0.35
CA THR A 95 4.19 7.48 0.08
C THR A 95 5.17 7.59 -1.07
N VAL A 96 4.88 8.47 -2.04
CA VAL A 96 5.70 8.69 -3.23
C VAL A 96 6.10 10.14 -3.31
N HIS A 97 7.40 10.40 -3.45
CA HIS A 97 7.97 11.72 -3.71
C HIS A 97 8.94 11.62 -4.89
N GLY A 98 8.52 12.11 -6.05
CA GLY A 98 9.30 12.02 -7.29
C GLY A 98 9.52 10.56 -7.72
N ASP A 99 10.77 10.17 -7.79
CA ASP A 99 11.26 8.83 -8.14
C ASP A 99 11.39 7.88 -6.93
N ARG A 100 11.02 8.32 -5.74
CA ARG A 100 11.16 7.54 -4.50
C ARG A 100 9.83 7.13 -3.93
N ALA A 101 9.80 5.93 -3.33
CA ALA A 101 8.65 5.46 -2.57
C ALA A 101 9.06 4.85 -1.23
N TRP A 102 8.26 5.14 -0.20
CA TRP A 102 8.30 4.54 1.13
C TRP A 102 7.11 3.62 1.23
N VAL A 103 7.38 2.37 1.51
CA VAL A 103 6.39 1.29 1.43
C VAL A 103 6.42 0.50 2.72
N GLY A 104 5.27 0.04 3.17
CA GLY A 104 5.21 -0.81 4.34
C GLY A 104 3.88 -1.52 4.51
N GLY A 105 3.88 -2.53 5.38
CA GLY A 105 2.70 -3.28 5.70
C GLY A 105 2.93 -4.37 6.75
N PRO A 106 1.86 -5.00 7.24
CA PRO A 106 1.97 -6.07 8.22
C PRO A 106 2.62 -7.32 7.62
N ILE A 107 3.39 -8.04 8.45
CA ILE A 107 3.85 -9.39 8.19
C ILE A 107 2.73 -10.34 8.60
N THR A 108 2.09 -10.98 7.62
CA THR A 108 1.01 -11.94 7.86
C THR A 108 1.44 -13.38 7.70
N GLN A 109 2.58 -13.60 7.02
CA GLN A 109 3.23 -14.89 6.88
C GLN A 109 4.74 -14.73 7.06
N SER A 110 5.37 -15.66 7.77
CA SER A 110 6.82 -15.70 7.96
C SER A 110 7.28 -17.13 8.26
N SER A 111 8.51 -17.49 7.85
CA SER A 111 9.19 -18.70 8.31
C SER A 111 9.62 -18.59 9.79
N ASP A 112 9.75 -17.37 10.33
CA ASP A 112 9.87 -17.10 11.77
C ASP A 112 8.50 -16.67 12.33
N PRO A 113 7.78 -17.56 13.04
CA PRO A 113 6.46 -17.23 13.59
C PRO A 113 6.45 -16.03 14.55
N ALA A 114 7.58 -15.70 15.17
CA ALA A 114 7.68 -14.57 16.10
C ALA A 114 7.51 -13.22 15.39
N GLN A 115 7.67 -13.17 14.08
CA GLN A 115 7.52 -11.96 13.27
C GLN A 115 6.09 -11.74 12.75
N ILE A 116 5.22 -12.73 12.87
CA ILE A 116 3.82 -12.60 12.43
C ILE A 116 3.10 -11.57 13.31
N GLY A 117 2.48 -10.57 12.69
CA GLY A 117 1.85 -9.43 13.36
C GLY A 117 2.76 -8.22 13.52
N SER A 118 4.07 -8.35 13.28
CA SER A 118 4.98 -7.21 13.15
C SER A 118 4.72 -6.46 11.84
N GLY A 119 5.33 -5.29 11.69
CA GLY A 119 5.36 -4.51 10.47
C GLY A 119 6.70 -4.63 9.74
N GLY A 120 6.66 -4.55 8.41
CA GLY A 120 7.82 -4.44 7.56
C GLY A 120 7.77 -3.14 6.76
N TRP A 121 8.92 -2.48 6.53
CA TRP A 121 9.00 -1.27 5.72
C TRP A 121 10.33 -1.18 4.95
N TRP A 122 10.29 -0.51 3.80
CA TRP A 122 11.47 -0.28 2.98
C TRP A 122 11.29 0.97 2.12
N GLN A 123 12.41 1.48 1.60
CA GLN A 123 12.44 2.55 0.61
C GLN A 123 12.99 2.03 -0.72
N ILE A 124 12.53 2.62 -1.80
CA ILE A 124 13.00 2.39 -3.14
C ILE A 124 13.20 3.71 -3.88
N ALA A 125 14.15 3.71 -4.82
CA ALA A 125 14.36 4.78 -5.76
C ALA A 125 14.41 4.19 -7.18
N ASP A 126 13.53 4.70 -8.04
CA ASP A 126 13.45 4.40 -9.48
C ASP A 126 14.32 5.41 -10.22
N ASN A 127 15.50 4.99 -10.63
CA ASN A 127 16.44 5.85 -11.35
C ASN A 127 16.23 5.86 -12.89
N GLY A 128 15.08 5.32 -13.31
CA GLY A 128 14.58 5.41 -14.68
C GLY A 128 14.79 4.17 -15.53
N ILE A 129 13.98 4.08 -16.57
CA ILE A 129 13.98 2.97 -17.54
C ILE A 129 14.91 3.32 -18.67
N GLY A 130 16.00 2.57 -18.84
CA GLY A 130 16.86 2.66 -20.02
C GLY A 130 17.59 1.34 -20.23
N PRO A 131 17.98 1.02 -21.47
CA PRO A 131 18.78 -0.17 -21.76
C PRO A 131 20.14 -0.16 -21.05
N HIS A 132 20.54 1.00 -20.53
CA HIS A 132 21.73 1.20 -19.70
C HIS A 132 21.42 2.33 -18.70
N PRO A 133 20.74 2.07 -17.59
CA PRO A 133 20.58 3.08 -16.56
C PRO A 133 21.98 3.49 -16.10
N VAL A 134 22.30 4.77 -16.22
CA VAL A 134 23.59 5.32 -15.78
C VAL A 134 23.71 5.19 -14.25
N ILE A 135 22.58 5.13 -13.58
CA ILE A 135 22.44 4.94 -12.14
C ILE A 135 21.44 3.78 -11.94
N PRO A 136 21.82 2.69 -11.25
CA PRO A 136 20.89 1.60 -10.97
C PRO A 136 19.77 2.04 -10.05
N ASP A 137 18.63 1.35 -10.12
CA ASP A 137 17.59 1.46 -9.11
C ASP A 137 18.16 1.11 -7.74
N ARG A 138 17.55 1.63 -6.69
CA ARG A 138 18.07 1.46 -5.33
C ARG A 138 16.97 1.03 -4.37
N THR A 139 17.34 0.24 -3.38
CA THR A 139 16.43 -0.22 -2.34
C THR A 139 17.13 -0.30 -0.98
N THR A 140 16.37 -0.19 0.10
CA THR A 140 16.86 -0.59 1.43
C THR A 140 16.54 -2.07 1.66
N PHE A 141 17.19 -2.70 2.66
CA PHE A 141 16.62 -3.90 3.25
C PHE A 141 15.32 -3.58 3.98
N VAL A 142 14.50 -4.61 4.20
CA VAL A 142 13.27 -4.46 4.96
C VAL A 142 13.60 -4.26 6.44
N GLY A 143 13.18 -3.12 6.99
CA GLY A 143 13.14 -2.91 8.43
C GLY A 143 11.95 -3.64 9.04
N ILE A 144 12.13 -4.19 10.25
CA ILE A 144 11.07 -4.93 10.96
C ILE A 144 10.84 -4.29 12.32
N GLY A 145 9.57 -4.15 12.71
CA GLY A 145 9.18 -3.57 14.00
C GLY A 145 7.68 -3.56 14.20
N THR A 146 7.16 -2.54 14.88
CA THR A 146 5.71 -2.44 15.13
C THR A 146 4.96 -1.89 13.90
N LEU A 147 3.64 -2.14 13.84
CA LEU A 147 2.79 -1.54 12.80
C LEU A 147 2.78 0.00 12.88
N GLU A 148 2.88 0.55 14.07
CA GLU A 148 2.98 2.00 14.28
C GLU A 148 4.27 2.57 13.67
N GLN A 149 5.42 1.90 13.87
CA GLN A 149 6.69 2.28 13.24
C GLN A 149 6.61 2.20 11.72
N THR A 150 5.94 1.17 11.19
CA THR A 150 5.70 1.00 9.74
C THR A 150 4.89 2.17 9.18
N GLN A 151 3.80 2.55 9.83
CA GLN A 151 2.99 3.69 9.40
C GLN A 151 3.78 5.01 9.51
N ALA A 152 4.46 5.24 10.63
CA ALA A 152 5.29 6.44 10.84
C ALA A 152 6.40 6.56 9.78
N TYR A 153 6.98 5.43 9.32
CA TYR A 153 7.97 5.42 8.24
C TYR A 153 7.39 5.95 6.92
N CYS A 154 6.20 5.52 6.55
CA CYS A 154 5.53 6.05 5.36
C CYS A 154 5.12 7.52 5.52
N ASP A 155 4.64 7.92 6.71
CA ASP A 155 4.15 9.27 6.95
C ASP A 155 5.28 10.31 6.97
N THR A 156 6.42 9.95 7.55
CA THR A 156 7.58 10.84 7.67
C THR A 156 8.50 10.80 6.47
N ALA A 157 8.43 9.75 5.66
CA ALA A 157 9.26 9.53 4.47
C ALA A 157 10.75 9.85 4.72
N PRO A 158 11.39 9.23 5.73
CA PRO A 158 12.73 9.61 6.15
C PRO A 158 13.78 9.24 5.10
N GLU A 159 14.87 10.00 5.03
CA GLU A 159 16.04 9.57 4.27
C GLU A 159 16.65 8.33 4.94
N PRO A 160 16.92 7.25 4.18
CA PRO A 160 17.46 6.03 4.74
C PRO A 160 18.93 6.20 5.12
N ARG A 161 19.33 5.57 6.21
CA ARG A 161 20.74 5.52 6.61
C ARG A 161 21.59 4.74 5.60
N PHE A 162 21.01 3.70 5.00
CA PHE A 162 21.64 2.85 3.99
C PHE A 162 20.65 2.57 2.88
N ILE A 163 21.09 2.75 1.65
CA ILE A 163 20.37 2.38 0.44
C ILE A 163 21.36 1.73 -0.52
N PHE A 164 20.96 0.64 -1.18
CA PHE A 164 21.82 -0.22 -1.96
C PHE A 164 21.37 -0.28 -3.41
N ASP A 165 22.31 -0.41 -4.32
CA ASP A 165 22.03 -0.60 -5.72
C ASP A 165 21.37 -1.97 -5.97
N VAL A 166 20.30 -1.98 -6.73
CA VAL A 166 19.63 -3.20 -7.19
C VAL A 166 20.53 -3.86 -8.22
N GLN A 167 20.98 -5.09 -7.92
CA GLN A 167 21.92 -5.82 -8.78
C GLN A 167 21.18 -6.60 -9.86
N GLN A 168 19.96 -7.06 -9.58
CA GLN A 168 19.08 -7.70 -10.56
C GLN A 168 17.63 -7.31 -10.27
N GLY A 169 16.82 -7.25 -11.33
CA GLY A 169 15.44 -6.82 -11.23
C GLY A 169 15.25 -5.36 -11.65
N GLY A 170 14.25 -4.72 -11.09
CA GLY A 170 13.94 -3.32 -11.34
C GLY A 170 12.78 -2.83 -10.51
N VAL A 171 12.63 -1.52 -10.49
CA VAL A 171 11.62 -0.79 -9.72
C VAL A 171 10.85 0.11 -10.66
N ARG A 172 9.59 0.36 -10.37
CA ARG A 172 8.78 1.41 -10.99
C ARG A 172 8.05 2.18 -9.91
N VAL A 173 8.23 3.51 -9.94
CA VAL A 173 7.54 4.45 -9.07
C VAL A 173 6.81 5.46 -9.93
N SER A 174 5.53 5.70 -9.67
CA SER A 174 4.78 6.76 -10.35
C SER A 174 3.83 7.45 -9.38
N ALA A 175 3.84 8.80 -9.43
CA ALA A 175 2.75 9.62 -8.94
C ALA A 175 1.66 9.69 -10.02
N GLY A 176 0.38 9.64 -9.61
CA GLY A 176 -0.78 9.67 -10.50
C GLY A 176 -1.21 11.10 -10.90
#